data_82d71915c27f89ed3efb023c5379c8c6
#
_entry.id   82d71915c27f89ed3efb023c5379c8c6
#
_cell.length_a   1.000
_cell.length_b   1.000
_cell.length_c   1.000
_cell.angle_alpha   90.00
_cell.angle_beta   90.00
_cell.angle_gamma   90.00
#
_symmetry.space_group_name_H-M   'P 1'
#
loop_
_entity.id
_entity.type
_entity.pdbx_description
1 polymer ?
#
loop_
_entity_poly.entity_id
_entity_poly.type
_entity_poly.pdbx_seq_one_letter_code
_entity_poly.pdbx_strand_id
1 'polypeptide(L)'
;MKNSFLKMRIDDDEYQKFQESCENKGKTMSEVMRAFINSYNNGKNIILLDIDNDTFDQSLNLCKEKKIKLNDVVKYLLHKAIKNKDKLNFK
;
A
#
# COMPACT_ATOMS: atom_id res chain seq x y z
N MET A 1 16.85 -5.52 25.07
CA MET A 1 16.14 -5.83 23.81
C MET A 1 17.11 -6.35 22.77
N LYS A 2 16.83 -7.51 22.22
CA LYS A 2 17.71 -8.10 21.20
C LYS A 2 17.28 -7.63 19.82
N ASN A 3 18.26 -7.22 19.03
CA ASN A 3 18.02 -6.85 17.64
C ASN A 3 18.48 -7.97 16.71
N SER A 4 17.69 -8.21 15.70
CA SER A 4 18.02 -9.18 14.66
C SER A 4 18.12 -8.48 13.32
N PHE A 5 18.81 -9.10 12.39
CA PHE A 5 18.91 -8.59 11.03
C PHE A 5 18.14 -9.48 10.08
N LEU A 6 17.40 -8.85 9.20
CA LEU A 6 16.73 -9.54 8.12
C LEU A 6 17.57 -9.35 6.86
N LYS A 7 17.99 -10.44 6.26
CA LYS A 7 18.79 -10.40 5.03
C LYS A 7 18.07 -11.15 3.92
N MET A 8 18.13 -10.60 2.72
CA MET A 8 17.62 -11.26 1.56
C MET A 8 18.45 -10.85 0.34
N ARG A 9 18.50 -11.72 -0.65
CA ARG A 9 19.12 -11.39 -1.92
C ARG A 9 18.09 -10.74 -2.82
N ILE A 10 18.52 -9.71 -3.53
CA ILE A 10 17.67 -9.00 -4.46
C ILE A 10 18.56 -8.55 -5.62
N ASP A 11 17.99 -8.52 -6.79
CA ASP A 11 18.70 -8.05 -7.97
C ASP A 11 19.11 -6.58 -7.81
N ASP A 12 20.31 -6.23 -8.31
CA ASP A 12 20.84 -4.87 -8.14
C ASP A 12 19.91 -3.81 -8.72
N ASP A 13 19.33 -4.07 -9.88
CA ASP A 13 18.40 -3.14 -10.52
C ASP A 13 17.15 -2.95 -9.69
N GLU A 14 16.62 -4.02 -9.13
CA GLU A 14 15.44 -3.95 -8.25
C GLU A 14 15.76 -3.20 -6.97
N TYR A 15 16.94 -3.45 -6.41
CA TYR A 15 17.37 -2.76 -5.20
C TYR A 15 17.43 -1.25 -5.44
N GLN A 16 18.04 -0.85 -6.54
CA GLN A 16 18.19 0.56 -6.86
C GLN A 16 16.83 1.21 -7.12
N LYS A 17 15.95 0.54 -7.84
CA LYS A 17 14.60 1.05 -8.09
C LYS A 17 13.81 1.23 -6.80
N PHE A 18 13.94 0.28 -5.89
CA PHE A 18 13.28 0.38 -4.59
C PHE A 18 13.82 1.56 -3.79
N GLN A 19 15.14 1.73 -3.79
CA GLN A 19 15.78 2.86 -3.11
C GLN A 19 15.27 4.19 -3.66
N GLU A 20 15.25 4.33 -4.98
CA GLU A 20 14.75 5.55 -5.63
C GLU A 20 13.28 5.80 -5.32
N SER A 21 12.47 4.74 -5.33
CA SER A 21 11.04 4.86 -5.01
C SER A 21 10.83 5.37 -3.59
N CYS A 22 11.62 4.87 -2.64
CA CYS A 22 11.54 5.32 -1.25
C CYS A 22 11.96 6.78 -1.13
N GLU A 23 13.06 7.16 -1.78
CA GLU A 23 13.55 8.54 -1.75
C GLU A 23 12.52 9.51 -2.34
N ASN A 24 11.88 9.12 -3.43
CA ASN A 24 10.85 9.94 -4.05
C ASN A 24 9.65 10.18 -3.14
N LYS A 25 9.42 9.29 -2.21
CA LYS A 25 8.33 9.41 -1.23
C LYS A 25 8.82 9.97 0.11
N GLY A 26 10.08 10.37 0.18
CA GLY A 26 10.66 10.94 1.39
C GLY A 26 10.82 9.93 2.53
N LYS A 27 11.06 8.67 2.20
CA LYS A 27 11.20 7.60 3.19
C LYS A 27 12.48 6.81 2.96
N THR A 28 12.98 6.19 4.03
CA THR A 28 14.08 5.25 3.90
C THR A 28 13.53 3.87 3.58
N MET A 29 14.36 3.02 3.00
CA MET A 29 13.99 1.63 2.73
C MET A 29 13.62 0.90 4.03
N SER A 30 14.36 1.17 5.09
CA SER A 30 14.10 0.58 6.40
C SER A 30 12.72 0.95 6.95
N GLU A 31 12.33 2.21 6.80
CA GLU A 31 11.01 2.67 7.24
C GLU A 31 9.89 1.92 6.51
N VAL A 32 10.02 1.78 5.18
CA VAL A 32 9.03 1.10 4.36
C VAL A 32 8.93 -0.38 4.75
N MET A 33 10.08 -1.03 4.93
CA MET A 33 10.11 -2.44 5.31
C MET A 33 9.54 -2.67 6.70
N ARG A 34 9.87 -1.81 7.66
CA ARG A 34 9.33 -1.93 9.02
C ARG A 34 7.82 -1.73 9.05
N ALA A 35 7.32 -0.79 8.27
CA ALA A 35 5.88 -0.56 8.18
C ALA A 35 5.16 -1.79 7.65
N PHE A 36 5.72 -2.43 6.62
CA PHE A 36 5.18 -3.66 6.05
C PHE A 36 5.18 -4.79 7.10
N ILE A 37 6.31 -5.01 7.74
CA ILE A 37 6.45 -6.07 8.74
C ILE A 37 5.47 -5.86 9.90
N ASN A 38 5.38 -4.63 10.37
CA ASN A 38 4.48 -4.29 11.47
C ASN A 38 3.01 -4.56 11.10
N SER A 39 2.61 -4.16 9.90
CA SER A 39 1.25 -4.40 9.43
C SER A 39 0.95 -5.89 9.29
N TYR A 40 1.88 -6.63 8.74
CA TYR A 40 1.74 -8.07 8.57
C TYR A 40 1.62 -8.78 9.93
N ASN A 41 2.46 -8.40 10.89
CA ASN A 41 2.46 -9.00 12.23
C ASN A 41 1.18 -8.69 13.00
N ASN A 42 0.54 -7.59 12.69
CA ASN A 42 -0.72 -7.20 13.36
C ASN A 42 -1.96 -7.79 12.68
N GLY A 43 -1.76 -8.77 11.81
CA GLY A 43 -2.85 -9.51 11.20
C GLY A 43 -3.59 -8.77 10.11
N LYS A 44 -3.02 -7.68 9.61
CA LYS A 44 -3.64 -6.94 8.50
C LYS A 44 -3.40 -7.66 7.19
N ASN A 45 -4.40 -7.69 6.36
CA ASN A 45 -4.25 -8.17 4.99
C ASN A 45 -3.67 -7.04 4.15
N ILE A 46 -2.73 -7.39 3.29
CA ILE A 46 -2.02 -6.41 2.48
C ILE A 46 -2.34 -6.67 1.02
N ILE A 47 -2.77 -5.63 0.33
CA ILE A 47 -3.13 -5.70 -1.08
C ILE A 47 -2.28 -4.69 -1.83
N LEU A 48 -1.67 -5.15 -2.92
CA LEU A 48 -0.95 -4.27 -3.84
C LEU A 48 -1.93 -3.87 -4.94
N LEU A 49 -2.22 -2.58 -5.01
CA LEU A 49 -3.13 -2.05 -6.03
C LEU A 49 -2.32 -1.54 -7.22
N ASP A 50 -2.63 -2.07 -8.39
CA ASP A 50 -2.02 -1.62 -9.64
C ASP A 50 -2.90 -0.51 -10.23
N ILE A 51 -2.67 0.71 -9.76
CA ILE A 51 -3.38 1.89 -10.26
C ILE A 51 -2.35 2.93 -10.68
N ASP A 52 -2.72 3.77 -11.62
CA ASP A 52 -1.83 4.83 -12.09
C ASP A 52 -1.66 5.92 -11.05
N ASN A 53 -0.58 6.68 -11.17
CA ASN A 53 -0.24 7.73 -10.21
C ASN A 53 -1.31 8.82 -10.15
N ASP A 54 -1.90 9.15 -11.28
CA ASP A 54 -2.92 10.18 -11.37
C ASP A 54 -4.15 9.80 -10.53
N THR A 55 -4.63 8.58 -10.72
CA THR A 55 -5.76 8.06 -9.95
C THR A 55 -5.44 8.01 -8.46
N PHE A 56 -4.24 7.58 -8.13
CA PHE A 56 -3.79 7.50 -6.74
C PHE A 56 -3.78 8.88 -6.10
N ASP A 57 -3.19 9.88 -6.78
CA ASP A 57 -3.10 11.24 -6.27
C ASP A 57 -4.48 11.87 -6.11
N GLN A 58 -5.38 11.67 -7.07
CA GLN A 58 -6.75 12.14 -6.97
C GLN A 58 -7.48 11.49 -5.79
N SER A 59 -7.23 10.22 -5.55
CA SER A 59 -7.81 9.50 -4.42
C SER A 59 -7.34 10.09 -3.09
N LEU A 60 -6.05 10.37 -2.97
CA LEU A 60 -5.50 10.99 -1.77
C LEU A 60 -6.07 12.39 -1.54
N ASN A 61 -6.22 13.17 -2.61
CA ASN A 61 -6.80 14.51 -2.51
C ASN A 61 -8.25 14.45 -2.08
N LEU A 62 -9.02 13.51 -2.62
CA LEU A 62 -10.41 13.31 -2.21
C LEU A 62 -10.51 12.94 -0.74
N CYS A 63 -9.65 12.05 -0.28
CA CYS A 63 -9.63 11.65 1.12
C CYS A 63 -9.31 12.82 2.04
N LYS A 64 -8.35 13.65 1.63
CA LYS A 64 -7.97 14.85 2.38
C LYS A 64 -9.13 15.84 2.46
N GLU A 65 -9.80 16.07 1.34
CA GLU A 65 -10.95 16.96 1.24
C GLU A 65 -12.11 16.51 2.11
N LYS A 66 -12.38 15.21 2.11
CA LYS A 66 -13.48 14.63 2.89
C LYS A 66 -13.09 14.24 4.31
N LYS A 67 -11.82 14.42 4.68
CA LYS A 67 -11.28 14.07 6.00
C LYS A 67 -11.50 12.60 6.35
N ILE A 68 -11.27 11.72 5.39
CA ILE A 68 -11.39 10.27 5.55
C ILE A 68 -10.07 9.62 5.16
N LYS A 69 -9.90 8.36 5.56
CA LYS A 69 -8.71 7.59 5.22
C LYS A 69 -8.95 6.79 3.96
N LEU A 70 -7.93 6.67 3.12
CA LEU A 70 -8.01 5.88 1.90
C LEU A 70 -8.38 4.43 2.23
N ASN A 71 -7.83 3.89 3.31
CA ASN A 71 -8.13 2.55 3.75
C ASN A 71 -9.63 2.34 3.99
N ASP A 72 -10.30 3.34 4.57
CA ASP A 72 -11.75 3.28 4.83
C ASP A 72 -12.56 3.33 3.54
N VAL A 73 -12.08 4.08 2.55
CA VAL A 73 -12.72 4.12 1.22
C VAL A 73 -12.64 2.74 0.57
N VAL A 74 -11.47 2.11 0.62
CA VAL A 74 -11.29 0.78 0.03
C VAL A 74 -12.19 -0.24 0.72
N LYS A 75 -12.25 -0.21 2.05
CA LYS A 75 -13.15 -1.09 2.82
C LYS A 75 -14.61 -0.90 2.40
N TYR A 76 -15.03 0.34 2.28
CA TYR A 76 -16.40 0.66 1.87
C TYR A 76 -16.71 0.07 0.50
N LEU A 77 -15.82 0.25 -0.45
CA LEU A 77 -16.00 -0.25 -1.80
C LEU A 77 -16.05 -1.78 -1.84
N LEU A 78 -15.21 -2.43 -1.04
CA LEU A 78 -15.19 -3.88 -0.95
C LEU A 78 -16.49 -4.42 -0.37
N HIS A 79 -16.99 -3.82 0.71
CA HIS A 79 -18.26 -4.20 1.31
C HIS A 79 -19.42 -4.00 0.34
N LYS A 80 -19.41 -2.89 -0.37
CA LYS A 80 -20.43 -2.59 -1.36
C LYS A 80 -20.42 -3.61 -2.49
N ALA A 81 -19.23 -3.97 -2.96
CA ALA A 81 -19.07 -4.96 -4.02
C ALA A 81 -19.60 -6.34 -3.59
N ILE A 82 -19.33 -6.73 -2.36
CA ILE A 82 -19.81 -8.00 -1.80
C ILE A 82 -21.34 -8.04 -1.75
N LYS A 83 -21.94 -6.94 -1.30
CA LYS A 83 -23.42 -6.84 -1.22
C LYS A 83 -24.07 -6.85 -2.60
N ASN A 84 -23.42 -6.30 -3.59
CA ASN A 84 -23.95 -6.15 -4.94
C ASN A 84 -23.21 -7.04 -5.94
N LYS A 85 -22.80 -8.22 -5.51
CA LYS A 85 -21.99 -9.12 -6.33
C LYS A 85 -22.60 -9.45 -7.69
N ASP A 86 -23.93 -9.52 -7.77
CA ASP A 86 -24.63 -9.82 -9.02
C ASP A 86 -24.57 -8.67 -10.03
N LYS A 87 -24.21 -7.46 -9.56
CA LYS A 87 -24.08 -6.28 -10.40
C LYS A 87 -22.64 -6.03 -10.83
N LEU A 88 -21.69 -6.79 -10.26
CA LEU A 88 -20.30 -6.68 -10.66
C LEU A 88 -20.12 -7.36 -12.01
N ASN A 89 -19.55 -6.62 -12.94
CA ASN A 89 -19.30 -7.12 -14.27
C ASN A 89 -17.94 -6.65 -14.75
N PHE A 90 -16.96 -7.53 -14.61
CA PHE A 90 -15.60 -7.28 -15.08
C PHE A 90 -15.37 -8.02 -16.39
N LYS A 91 -14.81 -7.33 -17.36
CA LYS A 91 -14.42 -7.92 -18.64
C LYS A 91 -12.92 -8.00 -18.79
#